data_ec392d448260f0a4db862e348f49e1e4
#
_entry.id   ec392d448260f0a4db862e348f49e1e4
#
_cell.length_a   1.000
_cell.length_b   1.000
_cell.length_c   1.000
_cell.angle_alpha   90.00
_cell.angle_beta   90.00
_cell.angle_gamma   90.00
#
_symmetry.space_group_name_H-M   'P 1'
#
loop_
_entity.id
_entity.type
_entity.pdbx_description
1 polymer ?
#
loop_
_entity_poly.entity_id
_entity_poly.type
_entity_poly.pdbx_seq_one_letter_code
_entity_poly.pdbx_strand_id
1 'polypeptide(L)'
;MESVLDVYVSYGIVYIDLNPAKYIELQNLPKFTIQPTPIKINLKRTAEYNVAIFLELEFHEIPTILHIDDQPYVVKPQSTLPPVDVQLCLVFKNEWLQIPTVLNYYRRVHGVQRFILYDNQSTDPPPPEIVSAPDVVYENWNFPYKHTMQSKTNLAPNYGGPETIIVAQNSAYSHCLKRYRQGTWTILFDTDEFLVRRRDGLPLIKLLQMFSPNISTVIVQGYWAGCNGLHQSELYNSLRKITKRSDKFCMNKLIFRTADHIYTNCIHNPYPTKGAIVKLAANQGLYFFHLYTASAKNRVCDCAIYCKTKDNSFQESFMH
;
A
#
# COMPACT_ATOMS: atom_id res chain seq x y z
N MET A 1 -1.13 -22.18 -9.45
CA MET A 1 -0.92 -20.90 -8.71
C MET A 1 0.38 -21.05 -7.94
N GLU A 2 1.33 -20.17 -8.15
CA GLU A 2 2.64 -20.22 -7.51
C GLU A 2 2.53 -20.14 -5.99
N SER A 3 3.41 -20.87 -5.31
CA SER A 3 3.47 -20.90 -3.83
C SER A 3 4.26 -19.74 -3.26
N VAL A 4 5.28 -19.31 -4.00
CA VAL A 4 6.21 -18.24 -3.67
C VAL A 4 5.95 -17.07 -4.59
N LEU A 5 5.86 -15.87 -4.04
CA LEU A 5 5.64 -14.63 -4.80
C LEU A 5 6.95 -13.95 -5.13
N ASP A 6 7.84 -13.86 -4.16
CA ASP A 6 9.16 -13.27 -4.35
C ASP A 6 10.18 -13.82 -3.33
N VAL A 7 11.47 -13.80 -3.73
CA VAL A 7 12.62 -14.15 -2.89
C VAL A 7 13.68 -13.08 -3.06
N TYR A 8 14.05 -12.40 -1.96
CA TYR A 8 14.96 -11.26 -2.02
C TYR A 8 15.70 -11.04 -0.70
N VAL A 9 16.79 -10.26 -0.80
CA VAL A 9 17.56 -9.81 0.37
C VAL A 9 17.13 -8.41 0.80
N SER A 10 17.02 -8.24 2.11
CA SER A 10 16.91 -6.92 2.73
C SER A 10 17.64 -6.91 4.05
N TYR A 11 18.63 -6.02 4.18
CA TYR A 11 19.48 -5.88 5.39
C TYR A 11 20.09 -7.21 5.89
N GLY A 12 20.60 -8.00 4.96
CA GLY A 12 21.26 -9.28 5.29
C GLY A 12 20.33 -10.44 5.61
N ILE A 13 19.03 -10.24 5.53
CA ILE A 13 18.01 -11.29 5.73
C ILE A 13 17.42 -11.65 4.37
N VAL A 14 17.27 -12.93 4.08
CA VAL A 14 16.52 -13.41 2.90
C VAL A 14 15.05 -13.51 3.27
N TYR A 15 14.20 -12.85 2.53
CA TYR A 15 12.76 -12.92 2.66
C TYR A 15 12.17 -13.77 1.54
N ILE A 16 11.19 -14.59 1.91
CA ILE A 16 10.35 -15.34 0.97
C ILE A 16 8.92 -14.89 1.22
N ASP A 17 8.36 -14.12 0.31
CA ASP A 17 6.94 -13.79 0.36
C ASP A 17 6.12 -14.92 -0.25
N LEU A 18 5.22 -15.47 0.54
CA LEU A 18 4.37 -16.60 0.17
C LEU A 18 3.01 -16.11 -0.32
N ASN A 19 2.41 -16.86 -1.25
CA ASN A 19 1.07 -16.58 -1.71
C ASN A 19 0.02 -16.83 -0.61
N PRO A 20 -0.57 -15.80 0.00
CA PRO A 20 -1.49 -15.98 1.11
C PRO A 20 -2.74 -16.77 0.72
N ALA A 21 -3.23 -16.64 -0.52
CA ALA A 21 -4.40 -17.35 -0.99
C ALA A 21 -4.24 -18.88 -0.94
N LYS A 22 -2.99 -19.37 -1.02
CA LYS A 22 -2.68 -20.80 -0.96
C LYS A 22 -2.60 -21.34 0.47
N TYR A 23 -2.21 -20.49 1.42
CA TYR A 23 -1.85 -20.95 2.77
C TYR A 23 -2.76 -20.43 3.88
N ILE A 24 -3.71 -19.54 3.56
CA ILE A 24 -4.50 -18.84 4.58
C ILE A 24 -5.41 -19.76 5.39
N GLU A 25 -5.93 -20.81 4.75
CA GLU A 25 -6.85 -21.77 5.41
C GLU A 25 -6.11 -22.85 6.20
N LEU A 26 -4.80 -22.94 6.05
CA LEU A 26 -4.01 -23.95 6.77
C LEU A 26 -3.83 -23.52 8.22
N GLN A 27 -4.18 -24.40 9.18
CA GLN A 27 -3.90 -24.18 10.59
C GLN A 27 -2.37 -24.12 10.84
N ASN A 28 -1.63 -24.99 10.16
CA ASN A 28 -0.18 -25.03 10.16
C ASN A 28 0.32 -24.89 8.74
N LEU A 29 1.31 -24.04 8.52
CA LEU A 29 1.99 -24.01 7.23
C LEU A 29 2.75 -25.31 7.00
N PRO A 30 2.83 -25.80 5.74
CA PRO A 30 3.64 -26.97 5.43
C PRO A 30 5.09 -26.69 5.82
N LYS A 31 5.80 -27.75 6.17
CA LYS A 31 7.25 -27.67 6.32
C LYS A 31 7.85 -27.55 4.93
N PHE A 32 8.55 -26.45 4.68
CA PHE A 32 9.31 -26.25 3.45
C PHE A 32 10.68 -26.91 3.58
N THR A 33 11.09 -27.61 2.53
CA THR A 33 12.49 -28.00 2.36
C THR A 33 13.22 -26.84 1.72
N ILE A 34 14.22 -26.27 2.40
CA ILE A 34 14.97 -25.10 1.94
C ILE A 34 16.44 -25.45 1.82
N GLN A 35 17.02 -25.21 0.64
CA GLN A 35 18.44 -25.46 0.36
C GLN A 35 19.08 -24.25 -0.34
N PRO A 36 20.27 -23.78 0.12
CA PRO A 36 21.00 -24.31 1.28
C PRO A 36 20.23 -24.10 2.59
N THR A 37 20.51 -24.94 3.57
CA THR A 37 19.83 -24.88 4.87
C THR A 37 20.13 -23.56 5.58
N PRO A 38 19.12 -22.75 5.94
CA PRO A 38 19.32 -21.54 6.70
C PRO A 38 19.69 -21.83 8.16
N ILE A 39 20.42 -20.89 8.78
CA ILE A 39 20.76 -20.95 10.22
C ILE A 39 19.48 -20.81 11.05
N LYS A 40 18.57 -19.96 10.59
CA LYS A 40 17.33 -19.64 11.29
C LYS A 40 16.20 -19.40 10.32
N ILE A 41 15.03 -19.88 10.68
CA ILE A 41 13.79 -19.66 9.94
C ILE A 41 12.78 -19.05 10.88
N ASN A 42 12.26 -17.88 10.55
CA ASN A 42 11.15 -17.26 11.23
C ASN A 42 9.97 -17.15 10.27
N LEU A 43 8.87 -17.76 10.63
CA LEU A 43 7.62 -17.60 9.93
C LEU A 43 6.86 -16.40 10.49
N LYS A 44 6.39 -15.53 9.62
CA LYS A 44 5.50 -14.42 9.95
C LYS A 44 4.19 -14.56 9.20
N ARG A 45 3.11 -14.42 9.93
CA ARG A 45 1.77 -14.32 9.37
C ARG A 45 1.09 -13.10 9.98
N THR A 46 0.67 -12.16 9.16
CA THR A 46 -0.16 -11.07 9.64
C THR A 46 -1.56 -11.61 9.89
N ALA A 47 -2.14 -11.25 11.01
CA ALA A 47 -3.50 -11.66 11.40
C ALA A 47 -4.47 -10.51 11.14
N GLU A 48 -5.71 -10.81 10.89
CA GLU A 48 -6.85 -9.96 10.62
C GLU A 48 -7.22 -9.92 9.12
N TYR A 49 -8.10 -9.00 8.71
CA TYR A 49 -8.78 -8.95 7.41
C TYR A 49 -7.89 -8.92 6.16
N ASN A 50 -6.63 -8.56 6.34
CA ASN A 50 -5.64 -8.46 5.28
C ASN A 50 -4.44 -9.31 5.66
N VAL A 51 -4.17 -10.38 4.91
CA VAL A 51 -3.15 -11.35 5.26
C VAL A 51 -1.95 -11.24 4.34
N ALA A 52 -0.77 -11.19 4.95
CA ALA A 52 0.51 -11.49 4.31
C ALA A 52 1.19 -12.63 5.07
N ILE A 53 1.90 -13.49 4.35
CA ILE A 53 2.65 -14.62 4.89
C ILE A 53 4.04 -14.56 4.31
N PHE A 54 5.07 -14.62 5.14
CA PHE A 54 6.45 -14.63 4.68
C PHE A 54 7.39 -15.36 5.63
N LEU A 55 8.52 -15.81 5.10
CA LEU A 55 9.63 -16.37 5.86
C LEU A 55 10.79 -15.39 5.91
N GLU A 56 11.43 -15.30 7.05
CA GLU A 56 12.69 -14.60 7.26
C GLU A 56 13.76 -15.68 7.49
N LEU A 57 14.77 -15.69 6.64
CA LEU A 57 15.84 -16.68 6.65
C LEU A 57 17.17 -16.00 6.91
N GLU A 58 17.91 -16.53 7.88
CA GLU A 58 19.27 -16.11 8.16
C GLU A 58 20.25 -17.16 7.61
N PHE A 59 21.30 -16.73 6.93
CA PHE A 59 22.35 -17.57 6.36
C PHE A 59 23.73 -17.07 6.79
N HIS A 60 24.73 -17.94 6.82
CA HIS A 60 26.15 -17.53 6.94
C HIS A 60 26.59 -16.73 5.71
N GLU A 61 26.24 -17.25 4.54
CA GLU A 61 26.45 -16.61 3.26
C GLU A 61 25.13 -16.59 2.49
N ILE A 62 24.74 -15.42 1.97
CA ILE A 62 23.48 -15.28 1.25
C ILE A 62 23.58 -16.02 -0.08
N PRO A 63 22.72 -17.04 -0.32
CA PRO A 63 22.75 -17.76 -1.58
C PRO A 63 22.22 -16.91 -2.74
N THR A 64 22.70 -17.15 -3.94
CA THR A 64 22.16 -16.54 -5.17
C THR A 64 20.94 -17.29 -5.71
N ILE A 65 20.84 -18.59 -5.39
CA ILE A 65 19.72 -19.46 -5.73
C ILE A 65 19.27 -20.16 -4.46
N LEU A 66 17.98 -20.20 -4.23
CA LEU A 66 17.34 -20.92 -3.14
C LEU A 66 16.41 -21.97 -3.72
N HIS A 67 16.53 -23.23 -3.28
CA HIS A 67 15.57 -24.25 -3.63
C HIS A 67 14.53 -24.36 -2.51
N ILE A 68 13.27 -24.26 -2.87
CA ILE A 68 12.13 -24.41 -1.95
C ILE A 68 11.29 -25.56 -2.50
N ASP A 69 11.22 -26.66 -1.73
CA ASP A 69 10.58 -27.90 -2.17
C ASP A 69 11.07 -28.32 -3.59
N ASP A 70 12.39 -28.35 -3.75
CA ASP A 70 13.11 -28.68 -4.99
C ASP A 70 12.91 -27.71 -6.17
N GLN A 71 12.17 -26.63 -5.99
CA GLN A 71 12.00 -25.60 -7.02
C GLN A 71 13.05 -24.49 -6.82
N PRO A 72 13.81 -24.11 -7.88
CA PRO A 72 14.82 -23.07 -7.79
C PRO A 72 14.20 -21.68 -7.86
N TYR A 73 14.64 -20.79 -6.99
CA TYR A 73 14.30 -19.38 -6.98
C TYR A 73 15.57 -18.54 -6.95
N VAL A 74 15.67 -17.58 -7.85
CA VAL A 74 16.76 -16.60 -7.83
C VAL A 74 16.53 -15.67 -6.66
N VAL A 75 17.51 -15.54 -5.78
CA VAL A 75 17.49 -14.60 -4.68
C VAL A 75 17.82 -13.21 -5.22
N LYS A 76 16.84 -12.35 -5.32
CA LYS A 76 17.04 -10.98 -5.77
C LYS A 76 17.95 -10.24 -4.77
N PRO A 77 19.01 -9.55 -5.21
CA PRO A 77 19.89 -8.82 -4.32
C PRO A 77 19.13 -7.70 -3.60
N GLN A 78 19.71 -7.16 -2.55
CA GLN A 78 19.16 -5.98 -1.87
C GLN A 78 18.93 -4.85 -2.89
N SER A 79 17.82 -4.16 -2.77
CA SER A 79 17.52 -3.00 -3.62
C SER A 79 18.63 -1.94 -3.47
N THR A 80 19.16 -1.50 -4.59
CA THR A 80 20.20 -0.45 -4.68
C THR A 80 19.64 0.92 -5.03
N LEU A 81 18.31 1.08 -4.94
CA LEU A 81 17.67 2.36 -5.21
C LEU A 81 18.25 3.47 -4.29
N PRO A 82 18.45 4.68 -4.79
CA PRO A 82 18.95 5.78 -3.98
C PRO A 82 17.98 6.09 -2.83
N PRO A 83 18.45 6.61 -1.69
CA PRO A 83 17.57 7.05 -0.62
C PRO A 83 16.61 8.14 -1.08
N VAL A 84 15.39 8.14 -0.54
CA VAL A 84 14.39 9.19 -0.74
C VAL A 84 13.70 9.50 0.60
N ASP A 85 13.22 10.72 0.74
CA ASP A 85 12.52 11.11 1.98
C ASP A 85 11.12 10.52 2.05
N VAL A 86 10.39 10.55 0.93
CA VAL A 86 9.01 10.04 0.86
C VAL A 86 8.80 9.22 -0.40
N GLN A 87 8.24 8.04 -0.21
CA GLN A 87 7.78 7.17 -1.29
C GLN A 87 6.30 6.83 -1.12
N LEU A 88 5.62 6.54 -2.22
CA LEU A 88 4.23 6.09 -2.27
C LEU A 88 4.15 4.69 -2.83
N CYS A 89 3.46 3.80 -2.12
CA CYS A 89 3.16 2.45 -2.58
C CYS A 89 1.69 2.35 -2.96
N LEU A 90 1.42 1.89 -4.17
CA LEU A 90 0.09 1.71 -4.73
C LEU A 90 -0.11 0.26 -5.16
N VAL A 91 -1.28 -0.29 -4.85
CA VAL A 91 -1.74 -1.60 -5.35
C VAL A 91 -3.01 -1.38 -6.14
N PHE A 92 -3.01 -1.76 -7.41
CA PHE A 92 -4.13 -1.48 -8.31
C PHE A 92 -4.37 -2.61 -9.32
N LYS A 93 -5.53 -2.57 -9.98
CA LYS A 93 -5.89 -3.44 -11.08
C LYS A 93 -6.75 -2.68 -12.08
N ASN A 94 -6.37 -2.68 -13.35
CA ASN A 94 -7.10 -2.00 -14.44
C ASN A 94 -7.30 -0.49 -14.21
N GLU A 95 -6.30 0.16 -13.62
CA GLU A 95 -6.38 1.59 -13.26
C GLU A 95 -5.28 2.43 -13.92
N TRP A 96 -4.69 1.93 -15.01
CA TRP A 96 -3.61 2.61 -15.74
C TRP A 96 -3.96 4.03 -16.20
N LEU A 97 -5.23 4.29 -16.53
CA LEU A 97 -5.69 5.64 -16.91
C LEU A 97 -5.62 6.65 -15.76
N GLN A 98 -5.68 6.17 -14.51
CA GLN A 98 -5.66 7.02 -13.32
C GLN A 98 -4.24 7.27 -12.82
N ILE A 99 -3.34 6.31 -13.01
CA ILE A 99 -1.97 6.35 -12.48
C ILE A 99 -1.24 7.66 -12.82
N PRO A 100 -1.23 8.18 -14.08
CA PRO A 100 -0.55 9.45 -14.38
C PRO A 100 -1.04 10.62 -13.52
N THR A 101 -2.34 10.68 -13.26
CA THR A 101 -2.94 11.74 -12.43
C THR A 101 -2.49 11.60 -10.98
N VAL A 102 -2.49 10.39 -10.44
CA VAL A 102 -2.06 10.10 -9.07
C VAL A 102 -0.58 10.45 -8.89
N LEU A 103 0.29 9.96 -9.79
CA LEU A 103 1.72 10.25 -9.74
C LEU A 103 2.00 11.74 -9.81
N ASN A 104 1.37 12.45 -10.77
CA ASN A 104 1.55 13.89 -10.94
C ASN A 104 1.08 14.67 -9.71
N TYR A 105 -0.06 14.28 -9.13
CA TYR A 105 -0.56 14.90 -7.91
C TYR A 105 0.45 14.76 -6.76
N TYR A 106 0.88 13.55 -6.47
CA TYR A 106 1.76 13.30 -5.33
C TYR A 106 3.16 13.89 -5.53
N ARG A 107 3.68 13.93 -6.76
CA ARG A 107 4.93 14.64 -7.08
C ARG A 107 4.82 16.13 -6.79
N ARG A 108 3.79 16.77 -7.35
CA ARG A 108 3.67 18.24 -7.34
C ARG A 108 3.21 18.79 -6.02
N VAL A 109 2.22 18.14 -5.39
CA VAL A 109 1.59 18.65 -4.17
C VAL A 109 2.33 18.21 -2.92
N HIS A 110 2.85 16.98 -2.91
CA HIS A 110 3.42 16.38 -1.71
C HIS A 110 4.92 16.15 -1.76
N GLY A 111 5.55 16.33 -2.91
CA GLY A 111 6.99 16.13 -3.09
C GLY A 111 7.41 14.67 -2.97
N VAL A 112 6.52 13.73 -3.31
CA VAL A 112 6.84 12.30 -3.34
C VAL A 112 7.89 12.04 -4.42
N GLN A 113 8.98 11.37 -4.04
CA GLN A 113 10.18 11.21 -4.84
C GLN A 113 10.29 9.82 -5.48
N ARG A 114 9.50 8.84 -5.01
CA ARG A 114 9.45 7.49 -5.56
C ARG A 114 8.05 6.92 -5.48
N PHE A 115 7.69 6.17 -6.51
CA PHE A 115 6.42 5.46 -6.63
C PHE A 115 6.70 3.97 -6.84
N ILE A 116 6.10 3.13 -5.99
CA ILE A 116 6.20 1.69 -6.11
C ILE A 116 4.82 1.19 -6.50
N LEU A 117 4.70 0.70 -7.72
CA LEU A 117 3.45 0.36 -8.38
C LEU A 117 3.30 -1.16 -8.44
N TYR A 118 2.37 -1.70 -7.68
CA TYR A 118 1.99 -3.11 -7.72
C TYR A 118 0.77 -3.30 -8.61
N ASP A 119 1.01 -3.77 -9.82
CA ASP A 119 -0.06 -4.13 -10.76
C ASP A 119 -0.61 -5.50 -10.44
N ASN A 120 -1.81 -5.55 -9.89
CA ASN A 120 -2.46 -6.79 -9.50
C ASN A 120 -3.30 -7.38 -10.63
N GLN A 121 -2.64 -7.95 -11.64
CA GLN A 121 -3.28 -8.64 -12.76
C GLN A 121 -4.17 -7.71 -13.61
N SER A 122 -3.69 -6.53 -13.99
CA SER A 122 -4.37 -5.72 -15.01
C SER A 122 -4.43 -6.47 -16.34
N THR A 123 -5.54 -6.28 -17.06
CA THR A 123 -5.73 -6.85 -18.39
C THR A 123 -4.99 -6.09 -19.47
N ASP A 124 -4.86 -4.76 -19.26
CA ASP A 124 -4.12 -3.90 -20.17
C ASP A 124 -2.62 -3.91 -19.80
N PRO A 125 -1.73 -3.90 -20.78
CA PRO A 125 -0.31 -3.84 -20.53
C PRO A 125 0.07 -2.51 -19.86
N PRO A 126 1.11 -2.50 -19.02
CA PRO A 126 1.58 -1.28 -18.39
C PRO A 126 2.09 -0.29 -19.45
N PRO A 127 1.65 1.00 -19.39
CA PRO A 127 2.15 2.02 -20.30
C PRO A 127 3.66 2.21 -20.15
N PRO A 128 4.45 2.06 -21.25
CA PRO A 128 5.91 2.11 -21.18
C PRO A 128 6.43 3.41 -20.56
N GLU A 129 5.80 4.54 -20.87
CA GLU A 129 6.18 5.86 -20.36
C GLU A 129 6.00 6.00 -18.84
N ILE A 130 5.12 5.20 -18.24
CA ILE A 130 4.94 5.19 -16.77
C ILE A 130 5.99 4.29 -16.14
N VAL A 131 6.12 3.05 -16.61
CA VAL A 131 6.99 2.06 -15.98
C VAL A 131 8.48 2.33 -16.21
N SER A 132 8.84 3.11 -17.23
CA SER A 132 10.21 3.56 -17.48
C SER A 132 10.58 4.88 -16.80
N ALA A 133 9.64 5.53 -16.11
CA ALA A 133 9.95 6.77 -15.41
C ALA A 133 10.96 6.52 -14.28
N PRO A 134 12.00 7.38 -14.13
CA PRO A 134 13.12 7.13 -13.24
C PRO A 134 12.76 7.08 -11.74
N ASP A 135 11.62 7.64 -11.38
CA ASP A 135 11.07 7.63 -10.02
C ASP A 135 10.00 6.55 -9.80
N VAL A 136 9.77 5.69 -10.78
CA VAL A 136 8.79 4.59 -10.71
C VAL A 136 9.50 3.25 -10.61
N VAL A 137 9.06 2.44 -9.68
CA VAL A 137 9.37 1.01 -9.58
C VAL A 137 8.10 0.25 -9.88
N TYR A 138 8.15 -0.62 -10.87
CA TYR A 138 7.03 -1.45 -11.28
C TYR A 138 7.19 -2.89 -10.80
N GLU A 139 6.15 -3.41 -10.16
CA GLU A 139 6.05 -4.81 -9.71
C GLU A 139 4.81 -5.46 -10.31
N ASN A 140 5.02 -6.52 -11.06
CA ASN A 140 3.94 -7.38 -11.53
C ASN A 140 3.49 -8.29 -10.38
N TRP A 141 2.36 -7.94 -9.72
CA TRP A 141 1.86 -8.62 -8.53
C TRP A 141 0.78 -9.63 -8.90
N ASN A 142 1.22 -10.74 -9.50
CA ASN A 142 0.38 -11.68 -10.24
C ASN A 142 -0.27 -12.77 -9.36
N PHE A 143 -1.19 -12.39 -8.47
CA PHE A 143 -2.06 -13.34 -7.77
C PHE A 143 -3.41 -12.71 -7.38
N PRO A 144 -4.44 -13.52 -7.01
CA PRO A 144 -5.77 -13.00 -6.74
C PRO A 144 -5.79 -11.92 -5.67
N TYR A 145 -6.52 -10.82 -5.91
CA TYR A 145 -6.69 -9.74 -4.95
C TYR A 145 -7.39 -10.22 -3.68
N LYS A 146 -8.38 -11.09 -3.85
CA LYS A 146 -9.21 -11.65 -2.79
C LYS A 146 -9.16 -13.16 -2.79
N HIS A 147 -9.26 -13.74 -1.62
CA HIS A 147 -9.47 -15.16 -1.40
C HIS A 147 -10.78 -15.40 -0.68
N THR A 148 -11.63 -16.29 -1.21
CA THR A 148 -12.88 -16.70 -0.56
C THR A 148 -12.56 -17.94 0.29
N MET A 149 -12.79 -17.83 1.59
CA MET A 149 -12.54 -18.93 2.53
C MET A 149 -13.52 -20.07 2.27
N GLN A 150 -13.03 -21.31 2.29
CA GLN A 150 -13.85 -22.52 2.16
C GLN A 150 -14.52 -22.88 3.50
N SER A 151 -13.95 -22.47 4.60
CA SER A 151 -14.49 -22.70 5.93
C SER A 151 -14.69 -21.39 6.70
N LYS A 152 -15.69 -21.35 7.60
CA LYS A 152 -15.84 -20.26 8.54
C LYS A 152 -14.65 -20.25 9.49
N THR A 153 -13.84 -19.23 9.42
CA THR A 153 -12.73 -19.00 10.34
C THR A 153 -12.94 -17.71 11.11
N ASN A 154 -12.34 -17.61 12.29
CA ASN A 154 -12.37 -16.37 13.10
C ASN A 154 -11.59 -15.22 12.44
N LEU A 155 -11.04 -15.43 11.23
CA LEU A 155 -10.25 -14.46 10.48
C LEU A 155 -11.08 -13.51 9.63
N ALA A 156 -12.36 -13.84 9.38
CA ALA A 156 -13.26 -13.02 8.58
C ALA A 156 -14.42 -12.50 9.42
N PRO A 157 -14.40 -11.27 9.85
CA PRO A 157 -15.55 -10.70 10.50
C PRO A 157 -16.59 -10.23 9.49
N ASN A 158 -17.79 -10.46 9.82
CA ASN A 158 -19.12 -9.94 9.44
C ASN A 158 -19.21 -8.78 8.43
N TYR A 159 -18.70 -8.97 7.23
CA TYR A 159 -19.09 -8.14 6.09
C TYR A 159 -20.09 -8.86 5.18
N GLY A 160 -21.18 -9.39 5.76
CA GLY A 160 -22.43 -9.74 5.07
C GLY A 160 -22.36 -10.60 3.79
N GLY A 161 -21.29 -11.35 3.58
CA GLY A 161 -21.07 -12.21 2.41
C GLY A 161 -20.26 -13.46 2.75
N PRO A 162 -19.99 -14.35 1.78
CA PRO A 162 -19.04 -15.42 1.97
C PRO A 162 -17.70 -14.80 2.42
N GLU A 163 -17.08 -15.40 3.43
CA GLU A 163 -15.89 -14.86 4.11
C GLU A 163 -14.77 -14.66 3.10
N THR A 164 -14.64 -13.42 2.62
CA THR A 164 -13.64 -13.04 1.62
C THR A 164 -12.58 -12.18 2.29
N ILE A 165 -11.32 -12.58 2.14
CA ILE A 165 -10.16 -11.90 2.70
C ILE A 165 -9.38 -11.21 1.58
N ILE A 166 -8.95 -9.98 1.81
CA ILE A 166 -8.03 -9.28 0.91
C ILE A 166 -6.62 -9.80 1.18
N VAL A 167 -5.97 -10.33 0.17
CA VAL A 167 -4.63 -10.93 0.28
C VAL A 167 -3.57 -10.16 -0.50
N ALA A 168 -3.89 -9.61 -1.66
CA ALA A 168 -2.90 -8.94 -2.51
C ALA A 168 -2.39 -7.64 -1.92
N GLN A 169 -3.25 -6.81 -1.35
CA GLN A 169 -2.88 -5.47 -0.88
C GLN A 169 -1.92 -5.53 0.30
N ASN A 170 -2.23 -6.33 1.31
CA ASN A 170 -1.38 -6.39 2.49
C ASN A 170 -0.04 -7.07 2.22
N SER A 171 -0.01 -8.10 1.37
CA SER A 171 1.25 -8.73 0.95
C SER A 171 2.12 -7.76 0.13
N ALA A 172 1.55 -6.99 -0.79
CA ALA A 172 2.27 -5.97 -1.55
C ALA A 172 2.84 -4.86 -0.64
N TYR A 173 2.04 -4.36 0.29
CA TYR A 173 2.50 -3.36 1.25
C TYR A 173 3.60 -3.90 2.17
N SER A 174 3.47 -5.14 2.64
CA SER A 174 4.50 -5.79 3.45
C SER A 174 5.78 -6.04 2.64
N HIS A 175 5.66 -6.45 1.39
CA HIS A 175 6.79 -6.55 0.46
C HIS A 175 7.45 -5.19 0.24
N CYS A 176 6.67 -4.14 -0.02
CA CYS A 176 7.17 -2.77 -0.19
C CYS A 176 8.01 -2.32 1.02
N LEU A 177 7.48 -2.46 2.23
CA LEU A 177 8.17 -2.06 3.46
C LEU A 177 9.47 -2.84 3.70
N LYS A 178 9.57 -4.09 3.26
CA LYS A 178 10.77 -4.92 3.35
C LYS A 178 11.76 -4.65 2.20
N ARG A 179 11.26 -4.71 0.98
CA ARG A 179 12.08 -4.68 -0.24
C ARG A 179 12.63 -3.28 -0.55
N TYR A 180 11.83 -2.23 -0.32
CA TYR A 180 12.12 -0.84 -0.70
C TYR A 180 12.31 0.06 0.51
N ARG A 181 13.20 -0.35 1.42
CA ARG A 181 13.47 0.35 2.69
C ARG A 181 14.30 1.62 2.58
N GLN A 182 14.69 2.04 1.36
CA GLN A 182 15.46 3.24 1.11
C GLN A 182 14.62 4.54 1.20
N GLY A 183 13.30 4.43 1.28
CA GLY A 183 12.42 5.56 1.63
C GLY A 183 12.41 5.79 3.14
N THR A 184 12.56 7.05 3.58
CA THR A 184 12.43 7.39 5.01
C THR A 184 10.98 7.19 5.46
N TRP A 185 10.02 7.65 4.65
CA TRP A 185 8.59 7.48 4.89
C TRP A 185 7.92 6.80 3.70
N THR A 186 7.03 5.86 3.98
CA THR A 186 6.21 5.18 2.98
C THR A 186 4.73 5.46 3.20
N ILE A 187 4.08 6.00 2.18
CA ILE A 187 2.64 6.23 2.13
C ILE A 187 2.01 4.97 1.54
N LEU A 188 0.99 4.41 2.22
CA LEU A 188 0.22 3.25 1.76
C LEU A 188 -1.21 3.69 1.46
N PHE A 189 -1.46 4.10 0.22
CA PHE A 189 -2.75 4.63 -0.22
C PHE A 189 -3.25 3.88 -1.45
N ASP A 190 -4.55 4.01 -1.74
CA ASP A 190 -5.17 3.51 -2.95
C ASP A 190 -5.16 4.60 -4.04
N THR A 191 -5.42 4.23 -5.29
CA THR A 191 -5.37 5.14 -6.45
C THR A 191 -6.47 6.20 -6.44
N ASP A 192 -7.52 5.98 -5.66
CA ASP A 192 -8.65 6.89 -5.48
C ASP A 192 -8.57 7.69 -4.17
N GLU A 193 -7.42 7.69 -3.52
CA GLU A 193 -7.17 8.38 -2.26
C GLU A 193 -6.15 9.50 -2.44
N PHE A 194 -6.56 10.71 -2.08
CA PHE A 194 -5.75 11.91 -2.26
C PHE A 194 -5.52 12.60 -0.92
N LEU A 195 -4.26 12.66 -0.52
CA LEU A 195 -3.83 13.35 0.70
C LEU A 195 -4.01 14.86 0.51
N VAL A 196 -4.63 15.52 1.48
CA VAL A 196 -4.89 16.95 1.44
C VAL A 196 -4.20 17.61 2.62
N ARG A 197 -3.54 18.74 2.33
CA ARG A 197 -2.95 19.62 3.35
C ARG A 197 -3.78 20.86 3.54
N ARG A 198 -3.78 21.37 4.76
CA ARG A 198 -4.29 22.69 5.05
C ARG A 198 -3.29 23.80 4.64
N ARG A 199 -3.78 25.01 4.68
CA ARG A 199 -3.21 26.30 4.22
C ARG A 199 -1.78 26.67 4.68
N ASP A 200 -1.14 25.90 5.55
CA ASP A 200 0.22 26.23 6.02
C ASP A 200 1.30 26.10 4.93
N GLY A 201 0.93 25.59 3.75
CA GLY A 201 1.81 25.51 2.59
C GLY A 201 3.02 24.58 2.71
N LEU A 202 3.26 23.96 3.88
CA LEU A 202 4.43 23.10 4.09
C LEU A 202 4.33 21.83 3.23
N PRO A 203 5.38 21.43 2.50
CA PRO A 203 5.46 20.12 1.85
C PRO A 203 5.25 18.99 2.86
N LEU A 204 4.62 17.89 2.43
CA LEU A 204 4.41 16.71 3.32
C LEU A 204 5.70 16.29 4.00
N ILE A 205 6.81 16.28 3.24
CA ILE A 205 8.12 15.94 3.78
C ILE A 205 8.51 16.81 4.99
N LYS A 206 8.24 18.12 4.92
CA LYS A 206 8.55 19.03 6.04
C LYS A 206 7.70 18.73 7.27
N LEU A 207 6.42 18.40 7.08
CA LEU A 207 5.56 17.95 8.16
C LEU A 207 6.08 16.64 8.78
N LEU A 208 6.47 15.67 7.96
CA LEU A 208 6.99 14.39 8.45
C LEU A 208 8.33 14.53 9.15
N GLN A 209 9.19 15.45 8.72
CA GLN A 209 10.47 15.78 9.37
C GLN A 209 10.30 16.42 10.77
N MET A 210 9.16 17.07 11.03
CA MET A 210 8.86 17.65 12.34
C MET A 210 8.51 16.60 13.41
N PHE A 211 8.18 15.39 13.01
CA PHE A 211 7.89 14.33 13.97
C PHE A 211 9.18 13.83 14.65
N SER A 212 9.07 13.64 15.96
CA SER A 212 10.14 13.00 16.73
C SER A 212 10.59 11.68 16.08
N PRO A 213 11.88 11.35 16.15
CA PRO A 213 12.39 10.04 15.68
C PRO A 213 11.63 8.84 16.26
N ASN A 214 11.00 9.00 17.42
CA ASN A 214 10.18 7.94 18.03
C ASN A 214 8.83 7.70 17.34
N ILE A 215 8.38 8.61 16.47
CA ILE A 215 7.14 8.41 15.71
C ILE A 215 7.42 7.50 14.53
N SER A 216 6.85 6.32 14.57
CA SER A 216 6.99 5.30 13.52
C SER A 216 5.81 5.30 12.54
N THR A 217 4.65 5.76 12.97
CA THR A 217 3.42 5.71 12.17
C THR A 217 2.60 6.97 12.32
N VAL A 218 2.15 7.50 11.20
CA VAL A 218 1.18 8.59 11.13
C VAL A 218 -0.13 8.03 10.59
N ILE A 219 -1.20 8.12 11.39
CA ILE A 219 -2.56 7.80 10.98
C ILE A 219 -3.19 9.06 10.42
N VAL A 220 -3.66 8.98 9.18
CA VAL A 220 -4.37 10.07 8.50
C VAL A 220 -5.85 9.72 8.39
N GLN A 221 -6.71 10.63 8.82
CA GLN A 221 -8.15 10.44 8.72
C GLN A 221 -8.64 10.69 7.29
N GLY A 222 -9.55 9.86 6.83
CA GLY A 222 -10.16 9.99 5.50
C GLY A 222 -11.61 10.47 5.54
N TYR A 223 -12.00 11.15 4.49
CA TYR A 223 -13.35 11.63 4.27
C TYR A 223 -13.79 11.28 2.85
N TRP A 224 -15.04 10.88 2.70
CA TRP A 224 -15.60 10.69 1.39
C TRP A 224 -15.70 12.02 0.65
N ALA A 225 -15.16 12.06 -0.56
CA ALA A 225 -15.33 13.18 -1.47
C ALA A 225 -16.15 12.73 -2.68
N GLY A 226 -17.18 13.48 -2.97
CA GLY A 226 -18.04 13.22 -4.12
C GLY A 226 -17.60 14.00 -5.34
N CYS A 227 -17.57 13.32 -6.47
CA CYS A 227 -17.44 13.90 -7.78
C CYS A 227 -18.73 13.63 -8.54
N ASN A 228 -19.60 14.64 -8.70
CA ASN A 228 -20.88 14.47 -9.37
C ASN A 228 -20.70 13.88 -10.78
N GLY A 229 -20.99 12.58 -10.96
CA GLY A 229 -21.13 11.94 -12.26
C GLY A 229 -19.90 11.91 -13.18
N LEU A 230 -18.69 12.14 -12.67
CA LEU A 230 -17.49 12.22 -13.49
C LEU A 230 -16.94 10.83 -13.80
N HIS A 231 -16.60 10.62 -15.07
CA HIS A 231 -15.91 9.42 -15.53
C HIS A 231 -14.44 9.40 -15.09
N GLN A 232 -13.84 8.21 -15.04
CA GLN A 232 -12.42 8.02 -14.70
C GLN A 232 -11.47 8.89 -15.54
N SER A 233 -11.77 9.10 -16.82
CA SER A 233 -10.98 9.95 -17.72
C SER A 233 -10.95 11.43 -17.32
N GLU A 234 -11.84 11.87 -16.44
CA GLU A 234 -11.92 13.24 -15.96
C GLU A 234 -11.38 13.41 -14.53
N LEU A 235 -10.73 12.40 -13.98
CA LEU A 235 -10.28 12.37 -12.59
C LEU A 235 -9.48 13.63 -12.20
N TYR A 236 -8.54 14.06 -13.04
CA TYR A 236 -7.74 15.26 -12.77
C TYR A 236 -8.58 16.55 -12.72
N ASN A 237 -9.52 16.68 -13.66
CA ASN A 237 -10.48 17.80 -13.66
C ASN A 237 -11.46 17.69 -12.49
N SER A 238 -11.73 16.47 -12.04
CA SER A 238 -12.57 16.19 -10.89
C SER A 238 -11.94 16.67 -9.59
N LEU A 239 -10.65 16.41 -9.42
CA LEU A 239 -9.91 16.82 -8.21
C LEU A 239 -10.04 18.34 -7.99
N ARG A 240 -9.94 19.13 -9.05
CA ARG A 240 -10.14 20.59 -9.00
C ARG A 240 -11.59 21.02 -8.70
N LYS A 241 -12.55 20.14 -9.00
CA LYS A 241 -13.99 20.40 -8.79
C LYS A 241 -14.51 19.87 -7.46
N ILE A 242 -13.68 19.17 -6.67
CA ILE A 242 -14.08 18.70 -5.35
C ILE A 242 -14.24 19.90 -4.43
N THR A 243 -15.48 20.28 -4.21
CA THR A 243 -15.86 21.40 -3.32
C THR A 243 -16.63 20.92 -2.09
N LYS A 244 -16.91 19.63 -2.01
CA LYS A 244 -17.72 19.07 -0.92
C LYS A 244 -17.06 17.81 -0.37
N ARG A 245 -17.01 17.69 0.92
CA ARG A 245 -16.64 16.46 1.63
C ARG A 245 -17.83 15.98 2.46
N SER A 246 -17.81 14.69 2.76
CA SER A 246 -18.70 14.11 3.77
C SER A 246 -18.24 14.55 5.16
N ASP A 247 -19.20 14.84 6.04
CA ASP A 247 -18.91 14.99 7.47
C ASP A 247 -18.63 13.64 8.14
N LYS A 248 -18.93 12.55 7.44
CA LYS A 248 -18.67 11.20 7.92
C LYS A 248 -17.24 10.80 7.60
N PHE A 249 -16.53 10.39 8.64
CA PHE A 249 -15.28 9.67 8.53
C PHE A 249 -15.45 8.40 7.68
N CYS A 250 -14.56 8.17 6.71
CA CYS A 250 -14.59 6.95 5.92
C CYS A 250 -13.72 5.86 6.53
N MET A 251 -12.42 6.12 6.63
CA MET A 251 -11.43 5.18 7.15
C MET A 251 -10.13 5.91 7.51
N ASN A 252 -9.22 5.22 8.16
CA ASN A 252 -7.86 5.70 8.34
C ASN A 252 -6.96 5.17 7.21
N LYS A 253 -5.90 5.90 6.90
CA LYS A 253 -4.77 5.42 6.11
C LYS A 253 -3.46 5.73 6.82
N LEU A 254 -2.40 5.06 6.38
CA LEU A 254 -1.16 4.98 7.11
C LEU A 254 0.01 5.54 6.33
N ILE A 255 0.86 6.30 7.02
CA ILE A 255 2.19 6.68 6.56
C ILE A 255 3.18 6.11 7.56
N PHE A 256 4.10 5.30 7.08
CA PHE A 256 5.08 4.61 7.92
C PHE A 256 6.48 5.21 7.80
N ARG A 257 7.18 5.33 8.91
CA ARG A 257 8.64 5.44 8.90
C ARG A 257 9.18 4.05 8.52
N THR A 258 9.68 3.92 7.33
CA THR A 258 9.94 2.63 6.68
C THR A 258 10.91 1.75 7.46
N ALA A 259 11.91 2.35 8.10
CA ALA A 259 12.91 1.61 8.89
C ALA A 259 12.33 0.90 10.14
N ASP A 260 11.19 1.38 10.65
CA ASP A 260 10.58 0.89 11.88
C ASP A 260 9.54 -0.21 11.62
N HIS A 261 9.29 -0.53 10.34
CA HIS A 261 8.29 -1.51 9.93
C HIS A 261 8.86 -2.52 8.94
N ILE A 262 8.54 -3.79 9.16
CA ILE A 262 8.88 -4.89 8.24
C ILE A 262 7.62 -5.38 7.53
N TYR A 263 6.45 -5.14 8.13
CA TYR A 263 5.17 -5.53 7.57
C TYR A 263 4.05 -4.66 8.15
N THR A 264 2.89 -4.66 7.51
CA THR A 264 1.67 -4.10 8.08
C THR A 264 0.68 -5.22 8.40
N ASN A 265 0.11 -5.21 9.60
CA ASN A 265 -0.95 -6.14 9.99
C ASN A 265 -2.30 -5.74 9.42
N CYS A 266 -2.50 -4.44 9.20
CA CYS A 266 -3.74 -3.89 8.67
C CYS A 266 -3.44 -2.58 7.95
N ILE A 267 -4.11 -2.35 6.84
CA ILE A 267 -3.96 -1.12 6.05
C ILE A 267 -4.64 0.11 6.66
N HIS A 268 -5.45 -0.08 7.68
CA HIS A 268 -6.23 0.98 8.34
C HIS A 268 -5.87 1.19 9.81
N ASN A 269 -5.34 0.17 10.46
CA ASN A 269 -4.94 0.21 11.86
C ASN A 269 -3.50 -0.27 11.99
N PRO A 270 -2.58 0.61 12.45
CA PRO A 270 -1.20 0.23 12.58
C PRO A 270 -0.99 -0.63 13.82
N TYR A 271 -0.17 -1.66 13.65
CA TYR A 271 0.48 -2.34 14.76
C TYR A 271 1.98 -2.14 14.57
N PRO A 272 2.56 -1.08 15.13
CA PRO A 272 3.96 -0.79 14.95
C PRO A 272 4.79 -1.91 15.60
N THR A 273 5.79 -2.36 14.88
CA THR A 273 6.79 -3.25 15.43
C THR A 273 7.72 -2.48 16.38
N LYS A 274 7.81 -1.18 16.21
CA LYS A 274 8.66 -0.28 17.00
C LYS A 274 8.13 1.16 16.91
N GLY A 275 8.32 1.95 17.95
CA GLY A 275 8.00 3.37 17.97
C GLY A 275 6.55 3.71 18.33
N ALA A 276 6.23 4.99 18.32
CA ALA A 276 4.94 5.52 18.69
C ALA A 276 4.08 5.86 17.46
N ILE A 277 2.78 5.90 17.67
CA ILE A 277 1.78 6.26 16.66
C ILE A 277 1.28 7.67 16.92
N VAL A 278 1.17 8.47 15.86
CA VAL A 278 0.46 9.75 15.91
C VAL A 278 -0.76 9.68 14.99
N LYS A 279 -1.89 10.17 15.48
CA LYS A 279 -3.11 10.30 14.70
C LYS A 279 -3.35 11.77 14.39
N LEU A 280 -3.43 12.10 13.11
CA LEU A 280 -3.74 13.44 12.64
C LEU A 280 -5.23 13.53 12.30
N ALA A 281 -5.89 14.50 12.90
CA ALA A 281 -7.24 14.87 12.56
C ALA A 281 -7.24 15.98 11.50
N ALA A 282 -8.34 16.15 10.79
CA ALA A 282 -8.47 17.19 9.75
C ALA A 282 -8.20 18.62 10.27
N ASN A 283 -8.50 18.89 11.54
CA ASN A 283 -8.21 20.19 12.16
C ASN A 283 -6.69 20.40 12.44
N GLN A 284 -5.89 19.34 12.37
CA GLN A 284 -4.43 19.39 12.55
C GLN A 284 -3.68 19.51 11.20
N GLY A 285 -4.41 19.69 10.09
CA GLY A 285 -3.82 20.10 8.82
C GLY A 285 -3.50 18.98 7.82
N LEU A 286 -3.76 17.73 8.15
CA LEU A 286 -3.58 16.61 7.20
C LEU A 286 -4.76 15.65 7.26
N TYR A 287 -5.32 15.34 6.12
CA TYR A 287 -6.38 14.34 5.94
C TYR A 287 -6.36 13.87 4.49
N PHE A 288 -7.18 12.89 4.13
CA PHE A 288 -7.30 12.49 2.72
C PHE A 288 -8.75 12.43 2.27
N PHE A 289 -8.94 12.61 0.98
CA PHE A 289 -10.18 12.31 0.28
C PHE A 289 -10.13 10.93 -0.33
N HIS A 290 -11.19 10.16 -0.11
CA HIS A 290 -11.47 8.95 -0.83
C HIS A 290 -12.51 9.25 -1.89
N LEU A 291 -12.12 9.17 -3.16
CA LEU A 291 -13.01 9.48 -4.28
C LEU A 291 -13.92 8.31 -4.57
N TYR A 292 -15.20 8.51 -4.34
CA TYR A 292 -16.18 7.43 -4.48
C TYR A 292 -16.39 6.92 -5.91
N THR A 293 -16.01 7.71 -6.93
CA THR A 293 -16.26 7.42 -8.35
C THR A 293 -15.04 6.94 -9.12
N ALA A 294 -13.85 7.01 -8.54
CA ALA A 294 -12.61 6.67 -9.22
C ALA A 294 -12.36 5.16 -9.32
N SER A 295 -12.98 4.36 -8.45
CA SER A 295 -12.78 2.92 -8.49
C SER A 295 -13.51 2.28 -9.67
N ALA A 296 -12.87 1.31 -10.34
CA ALA A 296 -13.38 0.51 -11.46
C ALA A 296 -14.72 -0.23 -11.19
N LYS A 297 -15.36 0.02 -10.05
CA LYS A 297 -16.54 -0.69 -9.58
C LYS A 297 -17.87 -0.09 -10.03
N ASN A 298 -17.89 0.81 -11.03
CA ASN A 298 -19.12 1.40 -11.58
C ASN A 298 -20.14 1.87 -10.52
N ARG A 299 -19.67 2.38 -9.39
CA ARG A 299 -20.56 2.92 -8.37
C ARG A 299 -20.89 4.35 -8.73
N VAL A 300 -22.14 4.57 -9.12
CA VAL A 300 -22.68 5.94 -9.24
C VAL A 300 -22.66 6.55 -7.84
N CYS A 301 -21.86 7.60 -7.69
CA CYS A 301 -21.85 8.38 -6.46
C CYS A 301 -23.10 9.21 -6.36
N ASP A 302 -23.97 8.89 -5.44
CA ASP A 302 -25.03 9.81 -5.05
C ASP A 302 -24.46 10.81 -4.02
N CYS A 303 -23.72 11.78 -4.52
CA CYS A 303 -23.05 12.80 -3.72
C CYS A 303 -24.02 13.66 -2.90
N ALA A 304 -25.27 13.72 -3.28
CA ALA A 304 -26.29 14.47 -2.54
C ALA A 304 -26.50 13.90 -1.14
N ILE A 305 -26.26 12.59 -0.96
CA ILE A 305 -26.49 11.91 0.34
C ILE A 305 -25.29 12.09 1.28
N TYR A 306 -24.07 12.18 0.76
CA TYR A 306 -22.85 12.08 1.57
C TYR A 306 -22.04 13.37 1.73
N CYS A 307 -22.18 14.33 0.83
CA CYS A 307 -21.35 15.53 0.81
C CYS A 307 -22.16 16.79 1.18
N LYS A 308 -22.13 17.16 2.46
CA LYS A 308 -22.87 18.31 2.99
C LYS A 308 -22.02 19.58 3.16
N THR A 309 -20.74 19.45 3.35
CA THR A 309 -19.85 20.55 3.71
C THR A 309 -19.02 21.01 2.53
N LYS A 310 -19.01 22.33 2.27
CA LYS A 310 -18.13 22.93 1.26
C LYS A 310 -16.71 22.94 1.76
N ASP A 311 -15.77 22.38 1.01
CA ASP A 311 -14.35 22.30 1.35
C ASP A 311 -13.50 22.70 0.15
N ASN A 312 -12.84 23.85 0.23
CA ASN A 312 -12.00 24.41 -0.83
C ASN A 312 -10.52 24.02 -0.68
N SER A 313 -10.13 23.31 0.40
CA SER A 313 -8.73 23.02 0.71
C SER A 313 -8.04 22.16 -0.35
N PHE A 314 -8.81 21.39 -1.12
CA PHE A 314 -8.28 20.61 -2.24
C PHE A 314 -7.87 21.52 -3.41
N GLN A 315 -8.68 22.52 -3.74
CA GLN A 315 -8.37 23.51 -4.78
C GLN A 315 -7.13 24.34 -4.41
N GLU A 316 -7.01 24.71 -3.15
CA GLU A 316 -5.86 25.45 -2.62
C GLU A 316 -4.56 24.64 -2.71
N SER A 317 -4.61 23.32 -2.51
CA SER A 317 -3.45 22.42 -2.64
C SER A 317 -2.87 22.35 -4.06
N PHE A 318 -3.66 22.68 -5.10
CA PHE A 318 -3.21 22.69 -6.49
C PHE A 318 -2.66 24.03 -6.96
N MET A 319 -2.87 25.13 -6.21
CA MET A 319 -2.49 26.48 -6.63
C MET A 319 -1.06 26.85 -6.21
N HIS A 320 -0.41 26.04 -5.44
CA HIS A 320 0.96 26.18 -4.98
C HIS A 320 1.83 25.05 -5.52
#